data_2d5e6fda7715a2a71d097e1841a6811c
#
_entry.id   2d5e6fda7715a2a71d097e1841a6811c
#
_cell.length_a   1.000
_cell.length_b   1.000
_cell.length_c   1.000
_cell.angle_alpha   90.00
_cell.angle_beta   90.00
_cell.angle_gamma   90.00
#
_symmetry.space_group_name_H-M   'P 1'
#
loop_
_entity.id
_entity.type
_entity.pdbx_description
1 polymer ?
#
loop_
_entity_poly.entity_id
_entity_poly.type
_entity_poly.pdbx_seq_one_letter_code
_entity_poly.pdbx_strand_id
1 'polypeptide(L)'
;MTPEGGNTMSRLRARSARALASLVAGSLLVLAMTAGAAQAETTVHVLVSFDESAGQNTEGMAIDRTGAIYVSVSPLGDLWKIPPGSTQPQPFGHVDGILPGDFGMLGLAVDVFGNVYAAVQSANPDAAGVWRFDRGTGDATRLPGTESIAIPNGLAFDKQMNLYVTDSFTGAIWRIPWGGSAQVWLQDVALTGDGSLGLFLGANGIAYRHGLFTVTNTERRTLLQIPKIGGQPGQIRVLANLPPGDNPDGVAMDVHGDAFIAMNLQNAIGEVHPDGSLDVVASGDPLDFPSSVAFGTARGGRTKLYGVSFSISDLFGLPSGSGPGVFWLDAGVPGMPVP
;
A
#
# COMPACT_ATOMS: atom_id res chain seq x y z
N MET A 1 5.90 77.66 -55.01
CA MET A 1 4.73 77.59 -54.08
C MET A 1 4.82 76.33 -53.29
N THR A 2 5.40 76.43 -52.11
CA THR A 2 5.44 75.38 -51.09
C THR A 2 4.26 75.59 -50.15
N PRO A 3 3.72 74.57 -49.59
CA PRO A 3 3.14 74.69 -48.26
C PRO A 3 3.86 73.81 -47.22
N GLU A 4 4.14 74.48 -46.14
CA GLU A 4 4.50 73.89 -44.87
C GLU A 4 3.38 73.06 -44.27
N GLY A 5 3.72 71.96 -43.65
CA GLY A 5 2.83 71.11 -42.87
C GLY A 5 3.65 70.26 -41.94
N GLY A 6 4.29 70.94 -41.00
CA GLY A 6 5.11 70.25 -39.99
C GLY A 6 4.43 70.17 -38.65
N ASN A 7 4.53 69.03 -38.00
CA ASN A 7 4.72 68.91 -36.56
C ASN A 7 3.51 68.94 -35.64
N THR A 8 2.61 67.93 -35.73
CA THR A 8 1.63 67.63 -34.66
C THR A 8 1.68 66.20 -34.17
N MET A 9 2.54 65.33 -34.72
CA MET A 9 2.62 63.90 -34.30
C MET A 9 3.71 63.57 -33.27
N SER A 10 4.58 64.54 -32.94
CA SER A 10 5.64 64.27 -31.96
C SER A 10 5.27 64.58 -30.51
N ARG A 11 4.15 65.23 -30.24
CA ARG A 11 3.69 65.53 -28.84
C ARG A 11 2.69 64.59 -28.26
N LEU A 12 2.14 63.67 -29.06
CA LEU A 12 1.23 62.61 -28.56
C LEU A 12 1.95 61.31 -28.19
N ARG A 13 3.21 61.13 -28.62
CA ARG A 13 3.99 59.94 -28.24
C ARG A 13 4.71 60.04 -26.89
N ALA A 14 4.85 61.25 -26.32
CA ALA A 14 5.54 61.48 -25.06
C ALA A 14 4.60 61.41 -23.81
N ARG A 15 3.28 61.39 -24.03
CA ARG A 15 2.33 61.28 -22.91
C ARG A 15 1.81 59.85 -22.66
N SER A 16 1.91 58.94 -23.63
CA SER A 16 1.53 57.55 -23.50
C SER A 16 2.62 56.65 -22.89
N ALA A 17 3.89 57.12 -22.90
CA ALA A 17 4.99 56.33 -22.30
C ALA A 17 5.16 56.52 -20.79
N ARG A 18 4.51 57.53 -20.19
CA ARG A 18 4.55 57.73 -18.72
C ARG A 18 3.36 57.15 -17.98
N ALA A 19 2.31 56.71 -18.66
CA ALA A 19 1.16 56.08 -18.05
C ALA A 19 1.27 54.55 -17.99
N LEU A 20 2.19 53.91 -18.78
CA LEU A 20 2.42 52.46 -18.71
C LEU A 20 3.51 52.06 -17.70
N ALA A 21 4.32 52.99 -17.21
CA ALA A 21 5.37 52.70 -16.24
C ALA A 21 4.88 52.69 -14.79
N SER A 22 3.63 53.12 -14.52
CA SER A 22 3.08 53.16 -13.16
C SER A 22 2.11 52.03 -12.83
N LEU A 23 1.83 51.11 -13.78
CA LEU A 23 0.96 49.94 -13.58
C LEU A 23 1.71 48.60 -13.49
N VAL A 24 3.02 48.59 -13.60
CA VAL A 24 3.83 47.36 -13.45
C VAL A 24 4.52 47.28 -12.08
N ALA A 25 4.45 48.32 -11.26
CA ALA A 25 5.06 48.32 -9.93
C ALA A 25 4.11 47.92 -8.78
N GLY A 26 2.89 47.45 -9.09
CA GLY A 26 1.87 47.13 -8.08
C GLY A 26 1.44 45.67 -7.98
N SER A 27 2.11 44.74 -8.65
CA SER A 27 1.70 43.30 -8.64
C SER A 27 2.90 42.35 -8.52
N LEU A 28 3.93 42.73 -7.81
CA LEU A 28 4.78 41.75 -7.10
C LEU A 28 4.15 41.48 -5.76
N LEU A 29 2.94 40.90 -5.79
CA LEU A 29 2.40 40.19 -4.64
C LEU A 29 3.27 38.95 -4.47
N VAL A 30 4.14 39.02 -3.48
CA VAL A 30 4.89 37.93 -2.92
C VAL A 30 3.95 36.72 -2.81
N LEU A 31 4.05 35.79 -3.78
CA LEU A 31 3.74 34.41 -3.51
C LEU A 31 4.81 34.01 -2.47
N ALA A 32 4.55 34.24 -1.21
CA ALA A 32 5.18 33.49 -0.14
C ALA A 32 4.72 32.05 -0.39
N MET A 33 5.48 31.31 -1.22
CA MET A 33 5.54 29.89 -1.08
C MET A 33 5.95 29.70 0.39
N THR A 34 5.02 29.35 1.22
CA THR A 34 5.33 28.61 2.43
C THR A 34 5.98 27.34 1.89
N ALA A 35 7.31 27.35 1.79
CA ALA A 35 8.07 26.13 1.77
C ALA A 35 7.63 25.43 3.04
N GLY A 36 6.69 24.49 2.94
CA GLY A 36 6.46 23.53 3.99
C GLY A 36 7.86 23.01 4.29
N ALA A 37 8.25 23.02 5.55
CA ALA A 37 9.51 22.43 5.96
C ALA A 37 9.48 21.02 5.35
N ALA A 38 10.41 20.75 4.42
CA ALA A 38 10.58 19.40 3.89
C ALA A 38 10.78 18.51 5.12
N GLN A 39 9.82 17.66 5.41
CA GLN A 39 9.93 16.72 6.50
C GLN A 39 11.14 15.86 6.16
N ALA A 40 12.11 15.75 7.06
CA ALA A 40 13.28 14.93 6.80
C ALA A 40 12.81 13.50 6.61
N GLU A 41 13.14 12.89 5.47
CA GLU A 41 12.80 11.50 5.20
C GLU A 41 13.33 10.61 6.31
N THR A 42 12.49 9.69 6.76
CA THR A 42 12.84 8.74 7.81
C THR A 42 13.81 7.69 7.27
N THR A 43 14.88 7.42 8.02
CA THR A 43 15.87 6.40 7.60
C THR A 43 15.23 5.02 7.56
N VAL A 44 15.41 4.34 6.41
CA VAL A 44 15.00 2.94 6.22
C VAL A 44 16.16 2.02 6.54
N HIS A 45 15.89 0.96 7.28
CA HIS A 45 16.86 -0.05 7.70
C HIS A 45 16.48 -1.41 7.13
N VAL A 46 17.40 -2.07 6.43
CA VAL A 46 17.23 -3.47 6.02
C VAL A 46 17.36 -4.36 7.25
N LEU A 47 16.35 -5.20 7.50
CA LEU A 47 16.36 -6.19 8.57
C LEU A 47 16.89 -7.54 8.08
N VAL A 48 16.39 -8.00 6.94
CA VAL A 48 16.69 -9.29 6.32
C VAL A 48 16.65 -9.13 4.81
N SER A 49 17.60 -9.70 4.10
CA SER A 49 17.58 -9.86 2.65
C SER A 49 17.26 -11.30 2.27
N PHE A 50 16.52 -11.48 1.19
CA PHE A 50 16.22 -12.76 0.57
C PHE A 50 17.02 -12.92 -0.74
N ASP A 51 17.12 -14.15 -1.24
CA ASP A 51 17.93 -14.45 -2.42
C ASP A 51 17.08 -14.30 -3.71
N GLU A 52 17.23 -13.17 -4.37
CA GLU A 52 16.55 -12.89 -5.64
C GLU A 52 16.92 -13.90 -6.73
N SER A 53 18.18 -14.35 -6.75
CA SER A 53 18.63 -15.34 -7.74
C SER A 53 17.98 -16.71 -7.56
N ALA A 54 17.48 -17.00 -6.35
CA ALA A 54 16.67 -18.17 -6.04
C ALA A 54 15.15 -17.92 -6.22
N GLY A 55 14.75 -16.77 -6.76
CA GLY A 55 13.36 -16.39 -6.95
C GLY A 55 12.63 -16.05 -5.64
N GLN A 56 13.35 -15.67 -4.58
CA GLN A 56 12.77 -15.38 -3.27
C GLN A 56 12.22 -13.94 -3.19
N ASN A 57 11.34 -13.56 -4.11
CA ASN A 57 10.67 -12.26 -4.10
C ASN A 57 9.61 -12.21 -2.99
N THR A 58 9.76 -11.25 -2.06
CA THR A 58 8.89 -11.11 -0.88
C THR A 58 7.74 -10.14 -1.16
N GLU A 59 6.48 -10.54 -0.90
CA GLU A 59 5.32 -9.71 -1.23
C GLU A 59 4.49 -9.33 0.00
N GLY A 60 4.00 -10.29 0.77
CA GLY A 60 3.15 -10.06 1.93
C GLY A 60 3.89 -10.17 3.25
N MET A 61 3.40 -9.47 4.25
CA MET A 61 3.90 -9.62 5.61
C MET A 61 2.80 -9.51 6.66
N ALA A 62 3.02 -10.16 7.79
CA ALA A 62 2.22 -9.98 9.00
C ALA A 62 3.09 -10.16 10.23
N ILE A 63 2.71 -9.53 11.35
CA ILE A 63 3.45 -9.61 12.61
C ILE A 63 2.51 -10.10 13.71
N ASP A 64 2.88 -11.18 14.38
CA ASP A 64 2.08 -11.73 15.47
C ASP A 64 2.28 -10.93 16.79
N ARG A 65 1.49 -11.26 17.81
CA ARG A 65 1.54 -10.59 19.12
C ARG A 65 2.86 -10.78 19.88
N THR A 66 3.67 -11.75 19.48
CA THR A 66 5.00 -12.00 20.07
C THR A 66 6.08 -11.14 19.40
N GLY A 67 5.78 -10.54 18.26
CA GLY A 67 6.71 -9.81 17.42
C GLY A 67 7.43 -10.67 16.39
N ALA A 68 6.98 -11.91 16.17
CA ALA A 68 7.44 -12.72 15.06
C ALA A 68 6.88 -12.16 13.74
N ILE A 69 7.73 -12.01 12.74
CA ILE A 69 7.39 -11.51 11.42
C ILE A 69 7.22 -12.72 10.49
N TYR A 70 6.11 -12.75 9.76
CA TYR A 70 5.85 -13.73 8.71
C TYR A 70 5.93 -13.03 7.36
N VAL A 71 6.54 -13.69 6.37
CA VAL A 71 6.80 -13.14 5.04
C VAL A 71 6.42 -14.17 3.99
N SER A 72 5.61 -13.79 3.00
CA SER A 72 5.37 -14.61 1.83
C SER A 72 6.50 -14.44 0.82
N VAL A 73 7.01 -15.55 0.31
CA VAL A 73 7.88 -15.59 -0.86
C VAL A 73 7.00 -15.95 -2.06
N SER A 74 6.54 -14.91 -2.73
CA SER A 74 5.37 -14.92 -3.59
C SER A 74 5.42 -15.98 -4.70
N PRO A 75 6.41 -16.02 -5.57
CA PRO A 75 6.40 -16.95 -6.69
C PRO A 75 6.54 -18.42 -6.28
N LEU A 76 7.15 -18.67 -5.11
CA LEU A 76 7.46 -20.02 -4.65
C LEU A 76 6.34 -20.64 -3.80
N GLY A 77 5.40 -19.83 -3.32
CA GLY A 77 4.38 -20.31 -2.38
C GLY A 77 4.92 -20.61 -0.97
N ASP A 78 6.08 -20.10 -0.65
CA ASP A 78 6.70 -20.29 0.66
C ASP A 78 6.27 -19.23 1.66
N LEU A 79 6.03 -19.67 2.87
CA LEU A 79 5.84 -18.80 4.03
C LEU A 79 7.06 -18.94 4.94
N TRP A 80 7.72 -17.80 5.21
CA TRP A 80 8.88 -17.74 6.08
C TRP A 80 8.54 -17.02 7.39
N LYS A 81 9.25 -17.37 8.46
CA LYS A 81 9.12 -16.76 9.79
C LYS A 81 10.46 -16.21 10.24
N ILE A 82 10.44 -14.96 10.72
CA ILE A 82 11.57 -14.32 11.41
C ILE A 82 11.20 -14.25 12.89
N PRO A 83 11.88 -15.00 13.76
CA PRO A 83 11.60 -14.98 15.20
C PRO A 83 11.81 -13.59 15.81
N PRO A 84 11.12 -13.24 16.92
CA PRO A 84 11.28 -11.96 17.58
C PRO A 84 12.73 -11.64 17.90
N GLY A 85 13.20 -10.46 17.44
CA GLY A 85 14.60 -10.00 17.66
C GLY A 85 15.65 -10.74 16.83
N SER A 86 15.25 -11.64 15.92
CA SER A 86 16.16 -12.33 15.00
C SER A 86 16.30 -11.56 13.69
N THR A 87 17.42 -11.80 12.99
CA THR A 87 17.63 -11.44 11.59
C THR A 87 17.77 -12.67 10.70
N GLN A 88 17.42 -13.85 11.23
CA GLN A 88 17.52 -15.13 10.51
C GLN A 88 16.13 -15.64 10.17
N PRO A 89 15.70 -15.58 8.89
CA PRO A 89 14.45 -16.15 8.45
C PRO A 89 14.52 -17.68 8.46
N GLN A 90 13.39 -18.31 8.74
CA GLN A 90 13.26 -19.76 8.76
C GLN A 90 12.04 -20.16 7.93
N PRO A 91 12.10 -21.23 7.12
CA PRO A 91 10.93 -21.79 6.48
C PRO A 91 9.85 -22.11 7.52
N PHE A 92 8.61 -21.79 7.23
CA PHE A 92 7.51 -22.03 8.18
C PHE A 92 6.38 -22.85 7.59
N GLY A 93 5.96 -22.57 6.35
CA GLY A 93 4.91 -23.27 5.65
C GLY A 93 5.05 -23.16 4.14
N HIS A 94 4.23 -23.91 3.40
CA HIS A 94 4.27 -23.91 1.94
C HIS A 94 2.88 -24.25 1.37
N VAL A 95 2.58 -23.74 0.18
CA VAL A 95 1.45 -24.13 -0.66
C VAL A 95 1.96 -24.66 -1.97
N ASP A 96 1.68 -25.95 -2.22
CA ASP A 96 2.07 -26.62 -3.47
C ASP A 96 1.23 -26.15 -4.67
N GLY A 97 1.80 -26.29 -5.86
CA GLY A 97 1.07 -26.21 -7.11
C GLY A 97 0.90 -24.81 -7.68
N ILE A 98 1.62 -23.81 -7.19
CA ILE A 98 1.72 -22.50 -7.83
C ILE A 98 2.45 -22.68 -9.17
N LEU A 99 1.89 -22.11 -10.24
CA LEU A 99 2.42 -22.27 -11.58
C LEU A 99 3.37 -21.12 -11.95
N PRO A 100 4.33 -21.34 -12.85
CA PRO A 100 5.15 -20.26 -13.39
C PRO A 100 4.28 -19.17 -14.04
N GLY A 101 4.48 -17.93 -13.63
CA GLY A 101 3.73 -16.77 -14.09
C GLY A 101 2.50 -16.40 -13.23
N ASP A 102 2.18 -17.21 -12.22
CA ASP A 102 1.23 -16.81 -11.18
C ASP A 102 1.83 -15.72 -10.27
N PHE A 103 1.00 -14.92 -9.64
CA PHE A 103 1.48 -14.04 -8.57
C PHE A 103 1.91 -14.85 -7.35
N GLY A 104 1.28 -15.96 -7.05
CA GLY A 104 1.63 -16.84 -5.95
C GLY A 104 1.06 -16.40 -4.60
N MET A 105 1.85 -16.53 -3.53
CA MET A 105 1.43 -16.17 -2.16
C MET A 105 1.60 -14.67 -1.92
N LEU A 106 0.49 -13.96 -1.74
CA LEU A 106 0.39 -12.50 -1.60
C LEU A 106 0.22 -12.10 -0.12
N GLY A 107 -0.76 -11.25 0.17
CA GLY A 107 -0.99 -10.68 1.48
C GLY A 107 -1.18 -11.69 2.60
N LEU A 108 -0.77 -11.29 3.80
CA LEU A 108 -0.81 -12.10 5.01
C LEU A 108 -1.65 -11.46 6.12
N ALA A 109 -2.24 -12.28 6.99
CA ALA A 109 -2.79 -11.85 8.27
C ALA A 109 -2.50 -12.88 9.35
N VAL A 110 -2.51 -12.46 10.63
CA VAL A 110 -2.34 -13.35 11.78
C VAL A 110 -3.57 -13.24 12.68
N ASP A 111 -4.11 -14.39 13.12
CA ASP A 111 -5.23 -14.40 14.05
C ASP A 111 -4.78 -14.24 15.53
N VAL A 112 -5.75 -14.08 16.42
CA VAL A 112 -5.49 -13.92 17.87
C VAL A 112 -4.79 -15.13 18.50
N PHE A 113 -4.81 -16.28 17.85
CA PHE A 113 -4.18 -17.52 18.32
C PHE A 113 -2.77 -17.70 17.75
N GLY A 114 -2.37 -16.87 16.77
CA GLY A 114 -1.07 -16.90 16.12
C GLY A 114 -1.02 -17.78 14.85
N ASN A 115 -2.17 -18.24 14.33
CA ASN A 115 -2.19 -18.87 13.01
C ASN A 115 -2.04 -17.80 11.94
N VAL A 116 -1.33 -18.13 10.86
CA VAL A 116 -1.11 -17.23 9.73
C VAL A 116 -2.08 -17.58 8.61
N TYR A 117 -2.61 -16.55 7.96
CA TYR A 117 -3.47 -16.67 6.80
C TYR A 117 -2.78 -16.01 5.62
N ALA A 118 -2.81 -16.67 4.47
CA ALA A 118 -2.20 -16.19 3.25
C ALA A 118 -3.18 -16.21 2.08
N ALA A 119 -3.22 -15.15 1.31
CA ALA A 119 -3.88 -15.09 0.03
C ALA A 119 -2.98 -15.73 -1.04
N VAL A 120 -3.51 -16.63 -1.85
CA VAL A 120 -2.74 -17.31 -2.92
C VAL A 120 -3.47 -17.16 -4.23
N GLN A 121 -2.86 -16.44 -5.16
CA GLN A 121 -3.30 -16.38 -6.55
C GLN A 121 -2.58 -17.44 -7.36
N SER A 122 -3.33 -18.29 -8.04
CA SER A 122 -2.79 -19.26 -8.99
C SER A 122 -3.83 -19.61 -10.07
N ALA A 123 -3.37 -19.92 -11.26
CA ALA A 123 -4.20 -20.49 -12.29
C ALA A 123 -4.52 -21.98 -12.00
N ASN A 124 -3.77 -22.60 -11.08
CA ASN A 124 -4.09 -23.92 -10.55
C ASN A 124 -5.18 -23.83 -9.48
N PRO A 125 -6.40 -24.36 -9.71
CA PRO A 125 -7.49 -24.28 -8.75
C PRO A 125 -7.21 -25.02 -7.42
N ASP A 126 -6.25 -25.93 -7.39
CA ASP A 126 -5.87 -26.65 -6.17
C ASP A 126 -4.98 -25.78 -5.26
N ALA A 127 -4.25 -24.81 -5.81
CA ALA A 127 -3.41 -23.88 -5.08
C ALA A 127 -4.14 -22.56 -4.73
N ALA A 128 -5.01 -22.09 -5.64
CA ALA A 128 -5.71 -20.80 -5.49
C ALA A 128 -6.61 -20.74 -4.25
N GLY A 129 -6.68 -19.57 -3.61
CA GLY A 129 -7.57 -19.29 -2.49
C GLY A 129 -6.89 -18.68 -1.28
N VAL A 130 -7.50 -18.84 -0.10
CA VAL A 130 -6.91 -18.38 1.17
C VAL A 130 -6.56 -19.61 2.02
N TRP A 131 -5.32 -19.62 2.48
CA TRP A 131 -4.77 -20.72 3.26
C TRP A 131 -4.49 -20.30 4.68
N ARG A 132 -4.81 -21.19 5.64
CA ARG A 132 -4.46 -21.05 7.06
C ARG A 132 -3.31 -21.97 7.39
N PHE A 133 -2.26 -21.43 7.99
CA PHE A 133 -1.10 -22.15 8.49
C PHE A 133 -1.21 -22.28 10.01
N ASP A 134 -1.09 -23.50 10.52
CA ASP A 134 -1.09 -23.75 11.95
C ASP A 134 0.16 -23.12 12.60
N ARG A 135 -0.04 -22.40 13.70
CA ARG A 135 1.03 -21.67 14.39
C ARG A 135 2.19 -22.53 14.89
N GLY A 136 1.93 -23.80 15.17
CA GLY A 136 2.90 -24.73 15.77
C GLY A 136 3.62 -25.59 14.75
N THR A 137 2.91 -26.06 13.73
CA THR A 137 3.44 -27.00 12.73
C THR A 137 3.73 -26.35 11.38
N GLY A 138 3.08 -25.22 11.06
CA GLY A 138 3.11 -24.64 9.72
C GLY A 138 2.26 -25.38 8.69
N ASP A 139 1.47 -26.36 9.11
CA ASP A 139 0.59 -27.11 8.21
C ASP A 139 -0.45 -26.20 7.59
N ALA A 140 -0.56 -26.25 6.27
CA ALA A 140 -1.47 -25.44 5.48
C ALA A 140 -2.83 -26.12 5.28
N THR A 141 -3.90 -25.35 5.45
CA THR A 141 -5.28 -25.79 5.16
C THR A 141 -6.02 -24.67 4.43
N ARG A 142 -6.57 -24.97 3.24
CA ARG A 142 -7.36 -23.99 2.49
C ARG A 142 -8.69 -23.72 3.16
N LEU A 143 -9.10 -22.46 3.24
CA LEU A 143 -10.41 -22.07 3.76
C LEU A 143 -11.51 -22.37 2.74
N PRO A 144 -12.68 -22.86 3.17
CA PRO A 144 -13.75 -23.25 2.25
C PRO A 144 -14.30 -22.07 1.43
N GLY A 145 -14.52 -22.28 0.13
CA GLY A 145 -15.13 -21.32 -0.79
C GLY A 145 -14.17 -20.22 -1.29
N THR A 146 -12.91 -20.26 -0.87
CA THR A 146 -11.93 -19.24 -1.27
C THR A 146 -11.32 -19.48 -2.64
N GLU A 147 -11.46 -20.67 -3.20
CA GLU A 147 -11.09 -21.04 -4.56
C GLU A 147 -11.82 -20.24 -5.65
N SER A 148 -12.91 -19.57 -5.26
CA SER A 148 -13.70 -18.71 -6.17
C SER A 148 -13.21 -17.27 -6.24
N ILE A 149 -12.23 -16.87 -5.39
CA ILE A 149 -11.66 -15.53 -5.40
C ILE A 149 -10.65 -15.44 -6.53
N ALA A 150 -10.84 -14.48 -7.46
CA ALA A 150 -10.05 -14.46 -8.68
C ALA A 150 -8.58 -14.05 -8.42
N ILE A 151 -8.37 -12.96 -7.71
CA ILE A 151 -7.03 -12.52 -7.24
C ILE A 151 -7.17 -12.13 -5.76
N PRO A 152 -7.15 -13.13 -4.83
CA PRO A 152 -7.14 -12.81 -3.41
C PRO A 152 -5.82 -12.10 -3.08
N ASN A 153 -5.89 -10.99 -2.36
CA ASN A 153 -4.73 -10.14 -2.07
C ASN A 153 -4.66 -9.74 -0.59
N GLY A 154 -5.09 -8.55 -0.21
CA GLY A 154 -5.03 -8.08 1.16
C GLY A 154 -5.97 -8.82 2.11
N LEU A 155 -5.52 -9.03 3.34
CA LEU A 155 -6.24 -9.75 4.40
C LEU A 155 -6.37 -8.90 5.66
N ALA A 156 -7.56 -8.84 6.25
CA ALA A 156 -7.76 -8.18 7.55
C ALA A 156 -8.82 -8.89 8.39
N PHE A 157 -8.56 -9.05 9.69
CA PHE A 157 -9.55 -9.53 10.65
C PHE A 157 -10.34 -8.37 11.25
N ASP A 158 -11.64 -8.59 11.46
CA ASP A 158 -12.43 -7.74 12.35
C ASP A 158 -12.37 -8.24 13.80
N LYS A 159 -12.98 -7.48 14.73
CA LYS A 159 -13.04 -7.84 16.16
C LYS A 159 -13.84 -9.11 16.45
N GLN A 160 -14.67 -9.58 15.51
CA GLN A 160 -15.44 -10.81 15.62
C GLN A 160 -14.74 -12.01 14.97
N MET A 161 -13.46 -11.84 14.59
CA MET A 161 -12.65 -12.86 13.91
C MET A 161 -13.19 -13.27 12.54
N ASN A 162 -13.98 -12.43 11.88
CA ASN A 162 -14.22 -12.62 10.46
C ASN A 162 -13.00 -12.12 9.69
N LEU A 163 -12.55 -12.93 8.74
CA LEU A 163 -11.48 -12.54 7.80
C LEU A 163 -12.11 -11.87 6.59
N TYR A 164 -11.57 -10.73 6.20
CA TYR A 164 -11.92 -10.02 4.97
C TYR A 164 -10.76 -10.09 3.99
N VAL A 165 -11.10 -10.33 2.73
CA VAL A 165 -10.12 -10.57 1.64
C VAL A 165 -10.49 -9.66 0.48
N THR A 166 -9.56 -8.88 0.00
CA THR A 166 -9.74 -8.13 -1.26
C THR A 166 -9.56 -9.07 -2.45
N ASP A 167 -10.42 -8.92 -3.46
CA ASP A 167 -10.26 -9.52 -4.77
C ASP A 167 -9.87 -8.42 -5.75
N SER A 168 -8.60 -8.35 -6.07
CA SER A 168 -8.04 -7.26 -6.86
C SER A 168 -8.58 -7.20 -8.29
N PHE A 169 -9.08 -8.31 -8.82
CA PHE A 169 -9.58 -8.38 -10.20
C PHE A 169 -11.06 -8.07 -10.31
N THR A 170 -11.89 -8.66 -9.44
CA THR A 170 -13.36 -8.51 -9.56
C THR A 170 -13.90 -7.28 -8.87
N GLY A 171 -13.08 -6.57 -8.09
CA GLY A 171 -13.51 -5.42 -7.29
C GLY A 171 -14.46 -5.84 -6.17
N ALA A 172 -14.18 -6.99 -5.55
CA ALA A 172 -14.93 -7.49 -4.43
C ALA A 172 -14.10 -7.50 -3.13
N ILE A 173 -14.79 -7.43 -2.01
CA ILE A 173 -14.29 -7.81 -0.71
C ILE A 173 -15.08 -9.03 -0.26
N TRP A 174 -14.38 -10.10 0.01
CA TRP A 174 -14.95 -11.34 0.51
C TRP A 174 -14.88 -11.36 2.04
N ARG A 175 -15.85 -11.97 2.67
CA ARG A 175 -15.87 -12.22 4.12
C ARG A 175 -15.89 -13.71 4.36
N ILE A 176 -15.03 -14.17 5.26
CA ILE A 176 -14.96 -15.55 5.74
C ILE A 176 -15.26 -15.51 7.24
N PRO A 177 -16.48 -15.88 7.67
CA PRO A 177 -16.81 -15.98 9.08
C PRO A 177 -15.92 -17.03 9.76
N TRP A 178 -15.65 -16.87 11.05
CA TRP A 178 -14.93 -17.87 11.81
C TRP A 178 -15.58 -19.26 11.69
N GLY A 179 -14.82 -20.22 11.14
CA GLY A 179 -15.31 -21.59 10.88
C GLY A 179 -16.35 -21.69 9.75
N GLY A 180 -16.59 -20.62 9.00
CA GLY A 180 -17.52 -20.60 7.88
C GLY A 180 -16.82 -20.63 6.52
N SER A 181 -17.61 -20.50 5.46
CA SER A 181 -17.12 -20.41 4.06
C SER A 181 -17.09 -18.97 3.60
N ALA A 182 -16.25 -18.71 2.58
CA ALA A 182 -16.15 -17.41 1.93
C ALA A 182 -17.45 -17.01 1.24
N GLN A 183 -17.79 -15.74 1.34
CA GLN A 183 -18.92 -15.12 0.66
C GLN A 183 -18.57 -13.67 0.28
N VAL A 184 -19.10 -13.19 -0.83
CA VAL A 184 -18.95 -11.79 -1.21
C VAL A 184 -19.64 -10.92 -0.16
N TRP A 185 -18.89 -10.02 0.47
CA TRP A 185 -19.40 -9.04 1.44
C TRP A 185 -19.74 -7.72 0.77
N LEU A 186 -18.93 -7.29 -0.20
CA LEU A 186 -19.13 -6.07 -0.98
C LEU A 186 -18.54 -6.29 -2.37
N GLN A 187 -19.22 -5.79 -3.39
CA GLN A 187 -18.67 -5.64 -4.73
C GLN A 187 -19.05 -4.28 -5.28
N ASP A 188 -18.08 -3.52 -5.77
CA ASP A 188 -18.30 -2.16 -6.25
C ASP A 188 -17.25 -1.78 -7.30
N VAL A 189 -17.64 -0.93 -8.26
CA VAL A 189 -16.76 -0.42 -9.30
C VAL A 189 -15.58 0.40 -8.76
N ALA A 190 -15.75 1.04 -7.60
CA ALA A 190 -14.65 1.76 -6.94
C ALA A 190 -13.51 0.83 -6.48
N LEU A 191 -13.79 -0.46 -6.35
CA LEU A 191 -12.83 -1.49 -5.96
C LEU A 191 -12.16 -2.18 -7.17
N THR A 192 -12.63 -1.95 -8.41
CA THR A 192 -12.00 -2.50 -9.61
C THR A 192 -10.78 -1.69 -10.04
N GLY A 193 -9.81 -2.32 -10.71
CA GLY A 193 -8.77 -1.61 -11.47
C GLY A 193 -9.36 -0.85 -12.66
N ASP A 194 -8.61 0.09 -13.20
CA ASP A 194 -8.98 0.88 -14.39
C ASP A 194 -8.17 0.53 -15.65
N GLY A 195 -7.27 -0.46 -15.53
CA GLY A 195 -6.40 -0.91 -16.61
C GLY A 195 -5.22 0.02 -16.91
N SER A 196 -4.96 1.03 -16.06
CA SER A 196 -3.88 1.99 -16.28
C SER A 196 -2.48 1.35 -16.25
N LEU A 197 -2.32 0.23 -15.55
CA LEU A 197 -1.10 -0.60 -15.57
C LEU A 197 -1.21 -1.81 -16.51
N GLY A 198 -2.38 -2.04 -17.11
CA GLY A 198 -2.65 -3.21 -17.97
C GLY A 198 -2.92 -4.51 -17.21
N LEU A 199 -2.99 -4.45 -15.88
CA LEU A 199 -3.16 -5.62 -15.00
C LEU A 199 -4.57 -5.73 -14.41
N PHE A 200 -5.35 -4.66 -14.43
CA PHE A 200 -6.69 -4.55 -13.82
C PHE A 200 -6.67 -4.83 -12.32
N LEU A 201 -5.59 -4.41 -11.64
CA LEU A 201 -5.43 -4.56 -10.19
C LEU A 201 -6.13 -3.41 -9.45
N GLY A 202 -7.29 -3.71 -8.87
CA GLY A 202 -8.09 -2.80 -8.08
C GLY A 202 -7.76 -2.84 -6.60
N ALA A 203 -8.76 -3.25 -5.78
CA ALA A 203 -8.64 -3.37 -4.33
C ALA A 203 -7.48 -4.29 -3.96
N ASN A 204 -6.52 -3.78 -3.18
CA ASN A 204 -5.28 -4.44 -2.83
C ASN A 204 -5.15 -4.55 -1.30
N GLY A 205 -4.33 -3.75 -0.64
CA GLY A 205 -4.21 -3.75 0.81
C GLY A 205 -5.52 -3.42 1.52
N ILE A 206 -5.75 -4.02 2.67
CA ILE A 206 -6.91 -3.78 3.51
C ILE A 206 -6.52 -3.75 4.98
N ALA A 207 -6.98 -2.76 5.72
CA ALA A 207 -6.79 -2.66 7.16
C ALA A 207 -8.14 -2.39 7.85
N TYR A 208 -8.31 -2.91 9.08
CA TYR A 208 -9.52 -2.71 9.87
C TYR A 208 -9.23 -1.93 11.14
N ARG A 209 -9.99 -0.86 11.36
CA ARG A 209 -9.89 -0.04 12.58
C ARG A 209 -11.28 0.41 13.04
N HIS A 210 -11.68 0.04 14.25
CA HIS A 210 -12.89 0.55 14.92
C HIS A 210 -14.18 0.55 14.08
N GLY A 211 -14.42 -0.51 13.30
CA GLY A 211 -15.62 -0.61 12.46
C GLY A 211 -15.45 0.03 11.07
N LEU A 212 -14.24 0.41 10.70
CA LEU A 212 -13.91 1.02 9.42
C LEU A 212 -12.82 0.18 8.73
N PHE A 213 -13.04 -0.19 7.48
CA PHE A 213 -12.00 -0.71 6.61
C PHE A 213 -11.39 0.44 5.82
N THR A 214 -10.06 0.45 5.73
CA THR A 214 -9.28 1.27 4.78
C THR A 214 -8.73 0.32 3.74
N VAL A 215 -8.99 0.62 2.46
CA VAL A 215 -8.62 -0.23 1.33
C VAL A 215 -7.86 0.61 0.31
N THR A 216 -6.72 0.10 -0.14
CA THR A 216 -5.99 0.69 -1.27
C THR A 216 -6.57 0.18 -2.58
N ASN A 217 -6.59 1.03 -3.61
CA ASN A 217 -6.82 0.61 -4.99
C ASN A 217 -5.61 1.00 -5.82
N THR A 218 -4.88 -0.01 -6.29
CA THR A 218 -3.58 0.19 -6.93
C THR A 218 -3.67 0.99 -8.23
N GLU A 219 -4.47 0.57 -9.20
CA GLU A 219 -4.53 1.26 -10.49
C GLU A 219 -5.27 2.59 -10.44
N ARG A 220 -6.35 2.69 -9.64
CA ARG A 220 -7.06 3.97 -9.45
C ARG A 220 -6.33 4.94 -8.55
N ARG A 221 -5.28 4.50 -7.87
CA ARG A 221 -4.49 5.33 -6.95
C ARG A 221 -5.36 6.00 -5.90
N THR A 222 -6.25 5.22 -5.27
CA THR A 222 -7.15 5.74 -4.24
C THR A 222 -7.02 4.98 -2.94
N LEU A 223 -7.21 5.68 -1.83
CA LEU A 223 -7.55 5.08 -0.55
C LEU A 223 -9.05 5.21 -0.33
N LEU A 224 -9.67 4.09 -0.04
CA LEU A 224 -11.11 3.97 0.18
C LEU A 224 -11.40 3.66 1.64
N GLN A 225 -12.47 4.23 2.16
CA GLN A 225 -13.00 3.92 3.49
C GLN A 225 -14.37 3.28 3.39
N ILE A 226 -14.56 2.15 4.06
CA ILE A 226 -15.80 1.37 4.03
C ILE A 226 -16.25 1.09 5.46
N PRO A 227 -17.26 1.79 5.98
CA PRO A 227 -17.80 1.51 7.30
C PRO A 227 -18.45 0.12 7.36
N LYS A 228 -18.22 -0.61 8.46
CA LYS A 228 -18.94 -1.84 8.76
C LYS A 228 -20.07 -1.54 9.77
N ILE A 229 -21.32 -1.57 9.30
CA ILE A 229 -22.52 -1.20 10.08
C ILE A 229 -23.37 -2.45 10.28
N GLY A 230 -23.51 -2.93 11.51
CA GLY A 230 -24.30 -4.14 11.81
C GLY A 230 -23.80 -5.38 11.06
N GLY A 231 -22.50 -5.45 10.73
CA GLY A 231 -21.91 -6.55 9.96
C GLY A 231 -22.00 -6.38 8.43
N GLN A 232 -22.73 -5.39 7.94
CA GLN A 232 -22.91 -5.08 6.52
C GLN A 232 -21.97 -3.95 6.08
N PRO A 233 -21.63 -3.85 4.77
CA PRO A 233 -20.88 -2.71 4.26
C PRO A 233 -21.73 -1.44 4.25
N GLY A 234 -21.14 -0.33 4.69
CA GLY A 234 -21.70 1.00 4.50
C GLY A 234 -21.26 1.59 3.15
N GLN A 235 -21.60 2.87 2.94
CA GLN A 235 -21.21 3.57 1.71
C GLN A 235 -19.68 3.74 1.63
N ILE A 236 -19.10 3.39 0.48
CA ILE A 236 -17.69 3.65 0.17
C ILE A 236 -17.46 5.17 0.11
N ARG A 237 -16.36 5.60 0.71
CA ARG A 237 -15.86 6.98 0.64
C ARG A 237 -14.44 6.97 0.13
N VAL A 238 -14.08 7.89 -0.74
CA VAL A 238 -12.69 8.15 -1.11
C VAL A 238 -12.08 8.98 0.00
N LEU A 239 -11.07 8.45 0.69
CA LEU A 239 -10.27 9.18 1.67
C LEU A 239 -9.26 10.07 0.94
N ALA A 240 -8.51 9.47 0.00
CA ALA A 240 -7.48 10.18 -0.75
C ALA A 240 -7.46 9.72 -2.22
N ASN A 241 -7.13 10.68 -3.10
CA ASN A 241 -6.71 10.41 -4.47
C ASN A 241 -5.21 10.71 -4.53
N LEU A 242 -4.42 9.70 -4.83
CA LEU A 242 -2.98 9.83 -4.89
C LEU A 242 -2.52 10.36 -6.25
N PRO A 243 -1.37 11.05 -6.33
CA PRO A 243 -0.80 11.53 -7.58
C PRO A 243 -0.55 10.41 -8.60
N PRO A 244 -0.45 10.74 -9.88
CA PRO A 244 -0.02 9.77 -10.91
C PRO A 244 1.34 9.17 -10.58
N GLY A 245 1.43 7.84 -10.61
CA GLY A 245 2.62 7.09 -10.24
C GLY A 245 2.63 6.58 -8.80
N ASP A 246 1.85 7.18 -7.90
CA ASP A 246 1.72 6.73 -6.51
C ASP A 246 0.71 5.59 -6.43
N ASN A 247 1.12 4.41 -6.83
CA ASN A 247 0.28 3.21 -6.85
C ASN A 247 0.36 2.51 -5.49
N PRO A 248 -0.71 2.64 -4.65
CA PRO A 248 -0.71 2.07 -3.31
C PRO A 248 -0.93 0.56 -3.36
N ASP A 249 -0.24 -0.15 -2.47
CA ASP A 249 -0.35 -1.59 -2.28
C ASP A 249 -0.79 -1.91 -0.84
N GLY A 250 0.05 -2.50 -0.01
CA GLY A 250 -0.26 -2.78 1.38
C GLY A 250 -0.52 -1.52 2.22
N VAL A 251 -1.35 -1.65 3.26
CA VAL A 251 -1.72 -0.56 4.17
C VAL A 251 -1.71 -1.01 5.62
N ALA A 252 -1.18 -0.17 6.51
CA ALA A 252 -1.25 -0.34 7.95
C ALA A 252 -1.75 0.95 8.62
N MET A 253 -2.58 0.81 9.67
CA MET A 253 -3.14 1.95 10.38
C MET A 253 -2.40 2.20 11.69
N ASP A 254 -2.23 3.46 12.04
CA ASP A 254 -1.76 3.87 13.35
C ASP A 254 -2.91 4.09 14.35
N VAL A 255 -2.56 4.45 15.60
CA VAL A 255 -3.55 4.72 16.67
C VAL A 255 -4.34 6.01 16.44
N HIS A 256 -3.84 6.96 15.64
CA HIS A 256 -4.47 8.25 15.35
C HIS A 256 -5.42 8.16 14.15
N GLY A 257 -5.23 7.18 13.27
CA GLY A 257 -6.04 6.94 12.09
C GLY A 257 -5.35 7.33 10.80
N ASP A 258 -4.04 7.59 10.88
CA ASP A 258 -3.21 7.74 9.71
C ASP A 258 -2.97 6.37 9.05
N ALA A 259 -2.93 6.35 7.73
CA ALA A 259 -2.73 5.14 6.94
C ALA A 259 -1.33 5.17 6.32
N PHE A 260 -0.45 4.26 6.77
CA PHE A 260 0.84 4.04 6.14
C PHE A 260 0.68 3.08 4.98
N ILE A 261 1.15 3.46 3.80
CA ILE A 261 0.98 2.72 2.55
C ILE A 261 2.33 2.43 1.89
N ALA A 262 2.45 1.23 1.34
CA ALA A 262 3.51 0.92 0.38
C ALA A 262 3.13 1.51 -0.98
N MET A 263 4.03 2.23 -1.62
CA MET A 263 3.85 2.84 -2.95
C MET A 263 4.84 2.20 -3.92
N ASN A 264 4.37 1.20 -4.67
CA ASN A 264 5.20 0.32 -5.49
C ASN A 264 6.09 1.09 -6.48
N LEU A 265 5.47 1.83 -7.40
CA LEU A 265 6.17 2.49 -8.52
C LEU A 265 6.98 3.72 -8.10
N GLN A 266 6.81 4.19 -6.87
CA GLN A 266 7.60 5.29 -6.30
C GLN A 266 8.79 4.80 -5.50
N ASN A 267 8.93 3.48 -5.26
CA ASN A 267 9.88 2.96 -4.27
C ASN A 267 9.80 3.76 -2.97
N ALA A 268 8.58 3.93 -2.43
CA ALA A 268 8.33 4.82 -1.32
C ALA A 268 7.33 4.27 -0.30
N ILE A 269 7.36 4.86 0.89
CA ILE A 269 6.34 4.68 1.93
C ILE A 269 5.66 6.03 2.13
N GLY A 270 4.34 6.02 2.02
CA GLY A 270 3.49 7.19 2.25
C GLY A 270 2.72 7.11 3.55
N GLU A 271 2.36 8.27 4.10
CA GLU A 271 1.44 8.43 5.23
C GLU A 271 0.26 9.28 4.75
N VAL A 272 -0.94 8.70 4.74
CA VAL A 272 -2.17 9.39 4.38
C VAL A 272 -2.94 9.73 5.64
N HIS A 273 -3.16 11.02 5.86
CA HIS A 273 -3.85 11.55 7.01
C HIS A 273 -5.37 11.44 6.92
N PRO A 274 -6.12 11.56 8.04
CA PRO A 274 -7.58 11.50 8.04
C PRO A 274 -8.27 12.59 7.20
N ASP A 275 -7.57 13.67 6.84
CA ASP A 275 -8.06 14.72 5.93
C ASP A 275 -7.77 14.41 4.44
N GLY A 276 -7.09 13.31 4.16
CA GLY A 276 -6.75 12.83 2.82
C GLY A 276 -5.43 13.40 2.26
N SER A 277 -4.69 14.19 3.01
CA SER A 277 -3.34 14.63 2.62
C SER A 277 -2.35 13.46 2.68
N LEU A 278 -1.33 13.50 1.82
CA LEU A 278 -0.28 12.50 1.72
C LEU A 278 1.08 13.14 2.01
N ASP A 279 1.82 12.53 2.93
CA ASP A 279 3.23 12.80 3.15
C ASP A 279 4.07 11.59 2.73
N VAL A 280 5.22 11.82 2.08
CA VAL A 280 6.19 10.77 1.77
C VAL A 280 7.11 10.63 2.98
N VAL A 281 7.05 9.46 3.63
CA VAL A 281 7.83 9.16 4.85
C VAL A 281 9.24 8.71 4.52
N ALA A 282 9.37 7.91 3.46
CA ALA A 282 10.66 7.42 2.97
C ALA A 282 10.57 7.11 1.49
N SER A 283 11.67 7.28 0.75
CA SER A 283 11.74 6.95 -0.68
C SER A 283 13.14 6.52 -1.12
N GLY A 284 13.19 5.78 -2.24
CA GLY A 284 14.44 5.29 -2.84
C GLY A 284 15.10 4.16 -2.06
N ASP A 285 16.39 3.89 -2.36
CA ASP A 285 17.16 2.82 -1.71
C ASP A 285 17.14 2.94 -0.17
N PRO A 286 16.87 1.84 0.57
CA PRO A 286 16.87 0.42 0.17
C PRO A 286 15.52 -0.13 -0.33
N LEU A 287 14.49 0.69 -0.50
CA LEU A 287 13.17 0.24 -0.98
C LEU A 287 13.26 -0.23 -2.43
N ASP A 288 12.68 -1.39 -2.73
CA ASP A 288 12.63 -1.97 -4.06
C ASP A 288 11.25 -2.58 -4.33
N PHE A 289 10.38 -1.78 -4.93
CA PHE A 289 8.98 -2.12 -5.14
C PHE A 289 8.29 -2.56 -3.83
N PRO A 290 8.20 -1.69 -2.81
CA PRO A 290 7.59 -2.05 -1.53
C PRO A 290 6.13 -2.45 -1.76
N SER A 291 5.72 -3.60 -1.21
CA SER A 291 4.39 -4.18 -1.44
C SER A 291 3.54 -4.28 -0.19
N SER A 292 4.13 -4.52 0.97
CA SER A 292 3.36 -4.66 2.20
C SER A 292 4.01 -3.92 3.37
N VAL A 293 3.18 -3.44 4.30
CA VAL A 293 3.61 -2.79 5.53
C VAL A 293 2.81 -3.27 6.74
N ALA A 294 3.47 -3.34 7.90
CA ALA A 294 2.84 -3.69 9.17
C ALA A 294 3.57 -3.05 10.36
N PHE A 295 2.84 -2.61 11.36
CA PHE A 295 3.44 -2.11 12.59
C PHE A 295 3.94 -3.22 13.50
N GLY A 296 5.06 -2.98 14.16
CA GLY A 296 5.57 -3.87 15.19
C GLY A 296 4.60 -3.99 16.37
N THR A 297 4.53 -5.20 16.97
CA THR A 297 3.60 -5.53 18.05
C THR A 297 4.28 -5.66 19.41
N ALA A 298 5.58 -5.96 19.42
CA ALA A 298 6.36 -6.15 20.61
C ALA A 298 6.55 -4.85 21.42
N ARG A 299 6.69 -4.97 22.73
CA ARG A 299 6.97 -3.85 23.63
C ARG A 299 8.29 -3.16 23.22
N GLY A 300 8.24 -1.83 22.97
CA GLY A 300 9.40 -1.04 22.51
C GLY A 300 9.61 -1.06 21.00
N GLY A 301 8.78 -1.77 20.23
CA GLY A 301 8.83 -1.77 18.77
C GLY A 301 7.54 -1.34 18.10
N ARG A 302 6.58 -0.81 18.86
CA ARG A 302 5.25 -0.47 18.32
C ARG A 302 5.24 0.75 17.41
N THR A 303 6.26 1.61 17.47
CA THR A 303 6.46 2.73 16.56
C THR A 303 7.23 2.33 15.29
N LYS A 304 7.77 1.11 15.24
CA LYS A 304 8.43 0.62 14.05
C LYS A 304 7.40 0.16 13.04
N LEU A 305 7.46 0.75 11.86
CA LEU A 305 6.79 0.25 10.68
C LEU A 305 7.75 -0.68 9.94
N TYR A 306 7.36 -1.92 9.76
CA TYR A 306 8.07 -2.90 8.94
C TYR A 306 7.41 -2.96 7.56
N GLY A 307 8.18 -3.33 6.55
CA GLY A 307 7.67 -3.59 5.22
C GLY A 307 8.50 -4.63 4.50
N VAL A 308 8.00 -5.09 3.36
CA VAL A 308 8.72 -5.97 2.44
C VAL A 308 8.89 -5.30 1.09
N SER A 309 10.04 -5.59 0.44
CA SER A 309 10.33 -5.22 -0.94
C SER A 309 10.09 -6.43 -1.84
N PHE A 310 9.19 -6.29 -2.81
CA PHE A 310 8.90 -7.34 -3.77
C PHE A 310 10.03 -7.49 -4.81
N SER A 311 10.81 -6.42 -5.00
CA SER A 311 12.00 -6.41 -5.88
C SER A 311 11.70 -6.76 -7.33
N ILE A 312 10.74 -6.06 -7.91
CA ILE A 312 10.40 -6.17 -9.34
C ILE A 312 10.48 -4.81 -10.06
N SER A 313 11.20 -3.85 -9.47
CA SER A 313 11.36 -2.48 -10.00
C SER A 313 11.86 -2.47 -11.44
N ASP A 314 12.78 -3.37 -11.79
CA ASP A 314 13.37 -3.50 -13.12
C ASP A 314 12.34 -3.85 -14.21
N LEU A 315 11.29 -4.62 -13.89
CA LEU A 315 10.20 -4.95 -14.82
C LEU A 315 9.41 -3.70 -15.26
N PHE A 316 9.44 -2.66 -14.44
CA PHE A 316 8.78 -1.36 -14.70
C PHE A 316 9.77 -0.28 -15.14
N GLY A 317 11.05 -0.63 -15.34
CA GLY A 317 12.09 0.33 -15.72
C GLY A 317 12.44 1.34 -14.61
N LEU A 318 12.17 0.99 -13.35
CA LEU A 318 12.50 1.78 -12.18
C LEU A 318 13.90 1.44 -11.65
N PRO A 319 14.55 2.35 -10.91
CA PRO A 319 15.78 2.02 -10.19
C PRO A 319 15.53 0.89 -9.19
N SER A 320 16.33 -0.16 -9.23
CA SER A 320 16.32 -1.21 -8.23
C SER A 320 16.90 -0.68 -6.91
N GLY A 321 16.35 -1.19 -5.80
CA GLY A 321 16.86 -0.93 -4.46
C GLY A 321 17.79 -2.05 -3.97
N SER A 322 17.63 -2.43 -2.71
CA SER A 322 18.48 -3.47 -2.07
C SER A 322 18.02 -4.91 -2.32
N GLY A 323 17.07 -5.13 -3.25
CA GLY A 323 16.51 -6.44 -3.55
C GLY A 323 15.40 -6.88 -2.61
N PRO A 324 14.92 -8.14 -2.73
CA PRO A 324 13.82 -8.66 -1.91
C PRO A 324 14.24 -8.77 -0.44
N GLY A 325 13.34 -8.37 0.45
CA GLY A 325 13.67 -8.39 1.86
C GLY A 325 12.67 -7.71 2.77
N VAL A 326 13.00 -7.73 4.05
CA VAL A 326 12.25 -7.01 5.10
C VAL A 326 13.04 -5.78 5.49
N PHE A 327 12.39 -4.65 5.49
CA PHE A 327 12.91 -3.39 6.01
C PHE A 327 12.10 -2.90 7.20
N TRP A 328 12.58 -1.89 7.91
CA TRP A 328 11.83 -1.15 8.91
C TRP A 328 12.26 0.31 8.96
N LEU A 329 11.35 1.15 9.43
CA LEU A 329 11.60 2.56 9.77
C LEU A 329 10.87 2.91 11.07
N ASP A 330 11.26 4.00 11.72
CA ASP A 330 10.54 4.51 12.89
C ASP A 330 9.47 5.50 12.42
N ALA A 331 8.21 5.11 12.53
CA ALA A 331 7.08 5.96 12.18
C ALA A 331 6.81 7.06 13.22
N GLY A 332 7.49 7.03 14.37
CA GLY A 332 7.28 8.00 15.46
C GLY A 332 5.95 7.84 16.21
N VAL A 333 5.02 7.06 15.67
CA VAL A 333 3.68 6.81 16.21
C VAL A 333 3.44 5.30 16.34
N PRO A 334 2.73 4.83 17.38
CA PRO A 334 2.44 3.40 17.48
C PRO A 334 1.34 2.98 16.52
N GLY A 335 1.53 1.78 15.93
CA GLY A 335 0.50 1.13 15.14
C GLY A 335 -0.72 0.70 15.94
N MET A 336 -1.83 0.46 15.24
CA MET A 336 -3.01 -0.16 15.83
C MET A 336 -2.65 -1.53 16.41
N PRO A 337 -3.15 -1.88 17.61
CA PRO A 337 -3.02 -3.23 18.10
C PRO A 337 -3.66 -4.23 17.14
N VAL A 338 -2.95 -5.32 16.83
CA VAL A 338 -3.54 -6.45 16.10
C VAL A 338 -4.71 -7.03 16.90
N PRO A 339 -5.79 -7.44 16.23
CA PRO A 339 -7.01 -7.99 16.86
C PRO A 339 -6.78 -9.10 17.85
#